data_4d83a6bc2d707f8c5430750f87da0c97
#
_entry.id   4d83a6bc2d707f8c5430750f87da0c97
#
_cell.length_a   1.000
_cell.length_b   1.000
_cell.length_c   1.000
_cell.angle_alpha   90.00
_cell.angle_beta   90.00
_cell.angle_gamma   90.00
#
_symmetry.space_group_name_H-M   'P 1'
#
loop_
_entity.id
_entity.type
_entity.pdbx_description
1 polymer ?
#
loop_
_entity_poly.entity_id
_entity_poly.type
_entity_poly.pdbx_seq_one_letter_code
_entity_poly.pdbx_strand_id
1 'polypeptide(L)'
;YLNTAMERGLIYRMLILNGLTKRFNGVNAVKNISFKVERGDVYGFLGPNGAGKTTTIRMIMGIIQPDSGLIHLNGENINSKGRKNLGYLPEDRGLYQKQKLKEILNYFGMLRGLSSPEAKKRSSMWLERFELGNQGTRKVEELSKGNQQKIQFIISLLHDPDLIILDEPFTGLDPLNQLLLKEIIQEKQDEGKTIIFS
;
A
#
# COMPACT_ATOMS: atom_id res chain seq x y z
N TYR A 1 -15.88 32.79 -8.45
CA TYR A 1 -15.83 31.85 -9.59
C TYR A 1 -14.47 31.17 -9.77
N LEU A 2 -13.35 31.79 -9.43
CA LEU A 2 -11.99 31.16 -9.47
C LEU A 2 -11.76 30.14 -8.36
N ASN A 3 -12.35 30.32 -7.16
CA ASN A 3 -12.23 29.39 -6.05
C ASN A 3 -12.88 28.02 -6.34
N THR A 4 -14.04 27.99 -6.98
CA THR A 4 -14.77 26.76 -7.29
C THR A 4 -14.07 25.86 -8.32
N ALA A 5 -13.30 26.42 -9.24
CA ALA A 5 -12.53 25.63 -10.23
C ALA A 5 -11.25 25.02 -9.59
N MET A 6 -10.59 25.76 -8.69
CA MET A 6 -9.47 25.23 -7.90
C MET A 6 -9.93 24.14 -6.93
N GLU A 7 -11.05 24.33 -6.24
CA GLU A 7 -11.63 23.33 -5.34
C GLU A 7 -12.07 22.06 -6.09
N ARG A 8 -12.71 22.20 -7.27
CA ARG A 8 -13.05 21.04 -8.12
C ARG A 8 -11.80 20.28 -8.58
N GLY A 9 -10.73 20.98 -8.96
CA GLY A 9 -9.45 20.34 -9.33
C GLY A 9 -8.75 19.62 -8.17
N LEU A 10 -8.98 20.01 -6.91
CA LEU A 10 -8.46 19.33 -5.72
C LEU A 10 -9.26 18.08 -5.34
N ILE A 11 -10.56 18.06 -5.61
CA ILE A 11 -11.46 16.93 -5.27
C ILE A 11 -11.12 15.66 -6.07
N TYR A 12 -10.59 15.81 -7.29
CA TYR A 12 -10.19 14.66 -8.13
C TYR A 12 -8.77 14.13 -7.82
N ARG A 13 -7.97 14.85 -7.04
CA ARG A 13 -6.59 14.47 -6.75
C ARG A 13 -6.52 13.63 -5.48
N MET A 14 -6.06 12.39 -5.62
CA MET A 14 -5.87 11.49 -4.50
C MET A 14 -4.62 11.83 -3.72
N LEU A 15 -3.49 12.02 -4.43
CA LEU A 15 -2.18 12.27 -3.83
C LEU A 15 -1.45 13.37 -4.59
N ILE A 16 -0.86 14.32 -3.85
CA ILE A 16 0.01 15.36 -4.40
C ILE A 16 1.30 15.39 -3.59
N LEU A 17 2.43 15.26 -4.28
CA LEU A 17 3.75 15.55 -3.72
C LEU A 17 4.22 16.86 -4.33
N ASN A 18 4.79 17.74 -3.49
CA ASN A 18 5.30 19.03 -3.93
C ASN A 18 6.68 19.29 -3.33
N GLY A 19 7.72 19.30 -4.17
CA GLY A 19 9.09 19.63 -3.79
C GLY A 19 9.73 18.68 -2.80
N LEU A 20 9.34 17.40 -2.80
CA LEU A 20 9.76 16.43 -1.79
C LEU A 20 11.24 16.12 -1.89
N THR A 21 11.96 16.29 -0.80
CA THR A 21 13.40 16.04 -0.72
C THR A 21 13.74 15.21 0.52
N LYS A 22 14.66 14.26 0.36
CA LYS A 22 15.23 13.47 1.46
C LYS A 22 16.72 13.22 1.26
N ARG A 23 17.49 13.45 2.31
CA ARG A 23 18.93 13.20 2.35
C ARG A 23 19.26 12.21 3.45
N PHE A 24 20.24 11.35 3.18
CA PHE A 24 20.85 10.48 4.18
C PHE A 24 22.36 10.64 4.10
N ASN A 25 23.00 10.95 5.22
CA ASN A 25 24.46 11.11 5.30
C ASN A 25 25.04 12.01 4.19
N GLY A 26 24.35 13.13 3.89
CA GLY A 26 24.79 14.08 2.85
C GLY A 26 24.39 13.71 1.41
N VAL A 27 23.92 12.49 1.15
CA VAL A 27 23.50 12.03 -0.17
C VAL A 27 21.99 12.26 -0.36
N ASN A 28 21.60 12.85 -1.49
CA ASN A 28 20.19 13.01 -1.83
C ASN A 28 19.61 11.65 -2.28
N ALA A 29 18.80 11.03 -1.44
CA ALA A 29 18.02 9.85 -1.83
C ALA A 29 16.78 10.24 -2.66
N VAL A 30 16.20 11.41 -2.37
CA VAL A 30 15.11 12.03 -3.14
C VAL A 30 15.42 13.51 -3.28
N LYS A 31 15.31 14.07 -4.49
CA LYS A 31 15.67 15.46 -4.77
C LYS A 31 14.52 16.17 -5.50
N ASN A 32 13.80 17.02 -4.78
CA ASN A 32 12.78 17.94 -5.31
C ASN A 32 11.73 17.24 -6.20
N ILE A 33 11.19 16.11 -5.76
CA ILE A 33 10.17 15.37 -6.51
C ILE A 33 8.80 16.01 -6.34
N SER A 34 8.12 16.23 -7.47
CA SER A 34 6.73 16.70 -7.50
C SER A 34 5.94 15.88 -8.51
N PHE A 35 4.78 15.35 -8.11
CA PHE A 35 3.84 14.69 -8.99
C PHE A 35 2.44 14.66 -8.36
N LYS A 36 1.46 14.24 -9.16
CA LYS A 36 0.05 14.13 -8.77
C LYS A 36 -0.47 12.77 -9.22
N VAL A 37 -1.34 12.19 -8.41
CA VAL A 37 -2.10 10.99 -8.75
C VAL A 37 -3.57 11.31 -8.55
N GLU A 38 -4.39 11.06 -9.57
CA GLU A 38 -5.82 11.29 -9.50
C GLU A 38 -6.55 10.07 -8.93
N ARG A 39 -7.81 10.24 -8.53
CA ARG A 39 -8.61 9.13 -8.02
C ARG A 39 -8.87 8.13 -9.13
N GLY A 40 -8.70 6.83 -8.83
CA GLY A 40 -8.89 5.75 -9.78
C GLY A 40 -7.71 5.51 -10.72
N ASP A 41 -6.63 6.32 -10.63
CA ASP A 41 -5.43 6.09 -11.43
C ASP A 41 -4.63 4.87 -10.97
N VAL A 42 -3.96 4.25 -11.94
CA VAL A 42 -2.85 3.32 -11.69
C VAL A 42 -1.55 4.04 -12.06
N TYR A 43 -0.74 4.35 -11.06
CA TYR A 43 0.50 5.12 -11.21
C TYR A 43 1.73 4.26 -10.94
N GLY A 44 2.63 4.15 -11.92
CA GLY A 44 3.88 3.38 -11.80
C GLY A 44 5.09 4.26 -11.49
N PHE A 45 5.84 3.93 -10.44
CA PHE A 45 7.17 4.47 -10.21
C PHE A 45 8.20 3.69 -11.02
N LEU A 46 8.63 4.24 -12.14
CA LEU A 46 9.65 3.62 -13.00
C LEU A 46 11.03 4.21 -12.71
N GLY A 47 12.04 3.37 -12.63
CA GLY A 47 13.42 3.80 -12.43
C GLY A 47 14.32 2.68 -11.89
N PRO A 48 15.65 2.83 -12.02
CA PRO A 48 16.61 1.84 -11.52
C PRO A 48 16.58 1.73 -10.00
N ASN A 49 17.24 0.68 -9.48
CA ASN A 49 17.47 0.55 -8.05
C ASN A 49 18.27 1.75 -7.53
N GLY A 50 17.89 2.26 -6.36
CA GLY A 50 18.49 3.48 -5.80
C GLY A 50 17.91 4.80 -6.32
N ALA A 51 16.94 4.80 -7.25
CA ALA A 51 16.30 6.03 -7.76
C ALA A 51 15.40 6.75 -6.72
N GLY A 52 15.29 6.24 -5.51
CA GLY A 52 14.49 6.86 -4.43
C GLY A 52 13.02 6.44 -4.41
N LYS A 53 12.60 5.43 -5.18
CA LYS A 53 11.21 4.92 -5.23
C LYS A 53 10.71 4.52 -3.85
N THR A 54 11.33 3.52 -3.22
CA THR A 54 10.99 3.05 -1.86
C THR A 54 11.10 4.16 -0.82
N THR A 55 12.09 5.06 -0.93
CA THR A 55 12.21 6.22 -0.02
C THR A 55 11.01 7.16 -0.16
N THR A 56 10.56 7.43 -1.38
CA THR A 56 9.38 8.27 -1.65
C THR A 56 8.12 7.61 -1.09
N ILE A 57 7.92 6.31 -1.32
CA ILE A 57 6.82 5.53 -0.75
C ILE A 57 6.85 5.59 0.78
N ARG A 58 8.00 5.37 1.41
CA ARG A 58 8.14 5.45 2.87
C ARG A 58 7.85 6.85 3.44
N MET A 59 8.10 7.92 2.67
CA MET A 59 7.69 9.28 3.06
C MET A 59 6.17 9.47 2.97
N ILE A 60 5.52 8.96 1.92
CA ILE A 60 4.05 8.97 1.80
C ILE A 60 3.43 8.21 2.98
N MET A 61 3.96 7.05 3.32
CA MET A 61 3.51 6.23 4.45
C MET A 61 3.84 6.84 5.82
N GLY A 62 4.67 7.89 5.89
CA GLY A 62 5.12 8.52 7.13
C GLY A 62 6.08 7.68 7.96
N ILE A 63 6.69 6.66 7.36
CA ILE A 63 7.76 5.86 7.96
C ILE A 63 9.04 6.70 8.05
N ILE A 64 9.26 7.55 7.05
CA ILE A 64 10.37 8.51 6.99
C ILE A 64 9.79 9.91 6.85
N GLN A 65 10.33 10.88 7.59
CA GLN A 65 9.97 12.28 7.41
C GLN A 65 10.78 12.90 6.26
N PRO A 66 10.16 13.65 5.34
CA PRO A 66 10.89 14.43 4.35
C PRO A 66 11.69 15.55 5.04
N ASP A 67 12.79 15.96 4.43
CA ASP A 67 13.57 17.12 4.89
C ASP A 67 12.96 18.43 4.39
N SER A 68 12.29 18.39 3.22
CA SER A 68 11.49 19.51 2.69
C SER A 68 10.41 19.01 1.75
N GLY A 69 9.46 19.88 1.42
CA GLY A 69 8.32 19.59 0.58
C GLY A 69 7.08 19.20 1.36
N LEU A 70 5.97 18.99 0.65
CA LEU A 70 4.65 18.70 1.22
C LEU A 70 4.03 17.48 0.55
N ILE A 71 3.25 16.74 1.33
CA ILE A 71 2.44 15.62 0.85
C ILE A 71 0.98 15.92 1.22
N HIS A 72 0.11 15.98 0.21
CA HIS A 72 -1.32 16.11 0.41
C HIS A 72 -2.03 14.83 -0.02
N LEU A 73 -2.96 14.39 0.80
CA LEU A 73 -3.85 13.26 0.54
C LEU A 73 -5.28 13.78 0.60
N ASN A 74 -6.07 13.57 -0.45
CA ASN A 74 -7.44 14.08 -0.55
C ASN A 74 -7.56 15.60 -0.35
N GLY A 75 -6.55 16.37 -0.81
CA GLY A 75 -6.51 17.82 -0.67
C GLY A 75 -6.00 18.35 0.67
N GLU A 76 -5.81 17.49 1.65
CA GLU A 76 -5.30 17.86 2.97
C GLU A 76 -3.85 17.45 3.16
N ASN A 77 -3.10 18.20 3.97
CA ASN A 77 -1.75 17.80 4.34
C ASN A 77 -1.82 16.46 5.10
N ILE A 78 -1.04 15.48 4.64
CA ILE A 78 -1.13 14.12 5.14
C ILE A 78 -0.74 14.05 6.62
N ASN A 79 -1.61 13.53 7.45
CA ASN A 79 -1.42 13.29 8.87
C ASN A 79 -1.58 11.80 9.21
N SER A 80 -1.38 11.44 10.47
CA SER A 80 -1.51 10.05 10.92
C SER A 80 -2.91 9.45 10.71
N LYS A 81 -3.98 10.26 10.77
CA LYS A 81 -5.36 9.80 10.53
C LYS A 81 -5.60 9.49 9.06
N GLY A 82 -5.14 10.35 8.15
CA GLY A 82 -5.25 10.11 6.71
C GLY A 82 -4.54 8.84 6.26
N ARG A 83 -3.41 8.52 6.88
CA ARG A 83 -2.64 7.30 6.57
C ARG A 83 -3.31 5.98 6.98
N LYS A 84 -4.31 6.00 7.85
CA LYS A 84 -5.06 4.78 8.21
C LYS A 84 -5.79 4.15 7.02
N ASN A 85 -6.21 4.97 6.06
CA ASN A 85 -6.92 4.52 4.86
C ASN A 85 -5.98 4.14 3.70
N LEU A 86 -4.67 4.06 3.95
CA LEU A 86 -3.69 3.62 2.97
C LEU A 86 -3.45 2.13 3.09
N GLY A 87 -3.53 1.42 1.99
CA GLY A 87 -3.00 0.06 1.85
C GLY A 87 -1.52 0.13 1.49
N TYR A 88 -0.68 -0.64 2.15
CA TYR A 88 0.76 -0.68 1.83
C TYR A 88 1.31 -2.09 1.85
N LEU A 89 1.87 -2.49 0.73
CA LEU A 89 2.70 -3.67 0.59
C LEU A 89 4.17 -3.23 0.53
N PRO A 90 4.98 -3.46 1.58
CA PRO A 90 6.41 -3.15 1.55
C PRO A 90 7.20 -4.19 0.76
N GLU A 91 8.36 -3.79 0.22
CA GLU A 91 9.34 -4.67 -0.39
C GLU A 91 9.85 -5.73 0.61
N ASP A 92 10.13 -5.31 1.86
CA ASP A 92 10.61 -6.18 2.93
C ASP A 92 9.47 -6.96 3.60
N ARG A 93 9.70 -8.25 3.86
CA ARG A 93 8.72 -9.16 4.48
C ARG A 93 8.71 -9.02 6.00
N GLY A 94 8.06 -8.00 6.52
CA GLY A 94 7.97 -7.69 7.95
C GLY A 94 6.86 -8.40 8.70
N LEU A 95 6.56 -9.68 8.43
CA LEU A 95 5.53 -10.44 9.13
C LEU A 95 6.05 -11.04 10.44
N TYR A 96 5.17 -11.13 11.45
CA TYR A 96 5.45 -11.82 12.72
C TYR A 96 5.53 -13.33 12.51
N GLN A 97 6.74 -13.86 12.34
CA GLN A 97 7.03 -15.21 11.87
C GLN A 97 6.41 -16.32 12.75
N LYS A 98 6.38 -16.12 14.07
CA LYS A 98 5.91 -17.12 15.06
C LYS A 98 4.39 -17.10 15.29
N GLN A 99 3.68 -16.16 14.69
CA GLN A 99 2.23 -16.02 14.86
C GLN A 99 1.46 -16.83 13.81
N LYS A 100 0.26 -17.27 14.17
CA LYS A 100 -0.65 -17.96 13.25
C LYS A 100 -1.26 -17.00 12.25
N LEU A 101 -1.52 -17.49 11.06
CA LEU A 101 -2.01 -16.70 9.94
C LEU A 101 -3.30 -15.94 10.25
N LYS A 102 -4.30 -16.63 10.80
CA LYS A 102 -5.58 -16.01 11.19
C LYS A 102 -5.41 -14.94 12.27
N GLU A 103 -4.47 -15.13 13.20
CA GLU A 103 -4.21 -14.15 14.27
C GLU A 103 -3.58 -12.87 13.71
N ILE A 104 -2.60 -13.00 12.80
CA ILE A 104 -1.97 -11.85 12.14
C ILE A 104 -2.98 -11.06 11.31
N LEU A 105 -3.77 -11.73 10.47
CA LEU A 105 -4.77 -11.06 9.64
C LEU A 105 -5.81 -10.33 10.50
N ASN A 106 -6.31 -10.98 11.56
CA ASN A 106 -7.24 -10.34 12.49
C ASN A 106 -6.59 -9.12 13.17
N TYR A 107 -5.35 -9.25 13.65
CA TYR A 107 -4.60 -8.17 14.28
C TYR A 107 -4.45 -6.95 13.35
N PHE A 108 -3.96 -7.16 12.12
CA PHE A 108 -3.79 -6.06 11.17
C PHE A 108 -5.12 -5.45 10.73
N GLY A 109 -6.17 -6.25 10.57
CA GLY A 109 -7.51 -5.75 10.29
C GLY A 109 -8.01 -4.82 11.40
N MET A 110 -7.89 -5.23 12.66
CA MET A 110 -8.27 -4.41 13.81
C MET A 110 -7.39 -3.15 13.95
N LEU A 111 -6.10 -3.25 13.68
CA LEU A 111 -5.18 -2.10 13.69
C LEU A 111 -5.59 -1.03 12.66
N ARG A 112 -6.21 -1.45 11.57
CA ARG A 112 -6.75 -0.58 10.51
C ARG A 112 -8.20 -0.15 10.75
N GLY A 113 -8.80 -0.49 11.90
CA GLY A 113 -10.11 -0.02 12.33
C GLY A 113 -11.27 -0.96 12.08
N LEU A 114 -11.05 -2.17 11.58
CA LEU A 114 -12.09 -3.19 11.48
C LEU A 114 -12.47 -3.71 12.85
N SER A 115 -13.72 -4.08 13.05
CA SER A 115 -14.13 -4.89 14.19
C SER A 115 -13.54 -6.31 14.06
N SER A 116 -13.31 -7.01 15.19
CA SER A 116 -12.77 -8.37 15.15
C SER A 116 -13.61 -9.34 14.30
N PRO A 117 -14.95 -9.33 14.37
CA PRO A 117 -15.77 -10.17 13.49
C PRO A 117 -15.59 -9.85 12.00
N GLU A 118 -15.51 -8.57 11.65
CA GLU A 118 -15.32 -8.14 10.27
C GLU A 118 -13.92 -8.49 9.76
N ALA A 119 -12.88 -8.25 10.55
CA ALA A 119 -11.51 -8.65 10.22
C ALA A 119 -11.41 -10.16 9.97
N LYS A 120 -12.05 -11.00 10.80
CA LYS A 120 -12.10 -12.45 10.59
C LYS A 120 -12.83 -12.84 9.31
N LYS A 121 -13.99 -12.21 9.04
CA LYS A 121 -14.78 -12.46 7.83
C LYS A 121 -13.97 -12.14 6.57
N ARG A 122 -13.40 -10.93 6.50
CA ARG A 122 -12.59 -10.49 5.35
C ARG A 122 -11.32 -11.33 5.21
N SER A 123 -10.67 -11.68 6.32
CA SER A 123 -9.49 -12.57 6.29
C SER A 123 -9.81 -13.93 5.70
N SER A 124 -10.93 -14.55 6.08
CA SER A 124 -11.33 -15.85 5.52
C SER A 124 -11.62 -15.75 4.03
N MET A 125 -12.34 -14.72 3.59
CA MET A 125 -12.61 -14.48 2.17
C MET A 125 -11.33 -14.33 1.35
N TRP A 126 -10.36 -13.55 1.83
CA TRP A 126 -9.08 -13.36 1.14
C TRP A 126 -8.21 -14.61 1.15
N LEU A 127 -8.19 -15.38 2.27
CA LEU A 127 -7.46 -16.64 2.33
C LEU A 127 -8.02 -17.67 1.32
N GLU A 128 -9.34 -17.78 1.20
CA GLU A 128 -9.96 -18.66 0.18
C GLU A 128 -9.57 -18.22 -1.23
N ARG A 129 -9.62 -16.93 -1.53
CA ARG A 129 -9.27 -16.40 -2.84
C ARG A 129 -7.80 -16.67 -3.23
N PHE A 130 -6.89 -16.72 -2.26
CA PHE A 130 -5.48 -17.03 -2.45
C PHE A 130 -5.14 -18.52 -2.28
N GLU A 131 -6.15 -19.39 -2.15
CA GLU A 131 -6.01 -20.84 -1.94
C GLU A 131 -5.24 -21.19 -0.64
N LEU A 132 -5.39 -20.35 0.38
CA LEU A 132 -4.75 -20.48 1.70
C LEU A 132 -5.75 -20.78 2.81
N GLY A 133 -7.01 -21.07 2.51
CA GLY A 133 -8.10 -21.26 3.49
C GLY A 133 -7.80 -22.32 4.55
N ASN A 134 -7.18 -23.42 4.16
CA ASN A 134 -6.78 -24.52 5.05
C ASN A 134 -5.50 -24.22 5.86
N GLN A 135 -4.78 -23.14 5.57
CA GLN A 135 -3.50 -22.80 6.22
C GLN A 135 -3.64 -21.80 7.38
N GLY A 136 -4.86 -21.37 7.70
CA GLY A 136 -5.11 -20.32 8.70
C GLY A 136 -4.57 -20.57 10.11
N THR A 137 -4.34 -21.83 10.50
CA THR A 137 -3.78 -22.23 11.79
C THR A 137 -2.26 -22.41 11.78
N ARG A 138 -1.63 -22.39 10.61
CA ARG A 138 -0.18 -22.48 10.47
C ARG A 138 0.50 -21.19 10.89
N LYS A 139 1.74 -21.28 11.35
CA LYS A 139 2.58 -20.11 11.59
C LYS A 139 3.14 -19.57 10.29
N VAL A 140 3.44 -18.27 10.26
CA VAL A 140 3.98 -17.58 9.06
C VAL A 140 5.32 -18.20 8.63
N GLU A 141 6.19 -18.56 9.56
CA GLU A 141 7.48 -19.22 9.29
C GLU A 141 7.37 -20.56 8.55
N GLU A 142 6.22 -21.23 8.63
CA GLU A 142 5.93 -22.49 7.94
C GLU A 142 5.48 -22.31 6.48
N LEU A 143 5.25 -21.06 6.06
CA LEU A 143 4.80 -20.75 4.70
C LEU A 143 5.98 -20.54 3.76
N SER A 144 5.79 -20.91 2.48
CA SER A 144 6.72 -20.54 1.43
C SER A 144 6.84 -19.02 1.31
N LYS A 145 7.96 -18.53 0.76
CA LYS A 145 8.17 -17.09 0.52
C LYS A 145 7.05 -16.46 -0.33
N GLY A 146 6.55 -17.17 -1.35
CA GLY A 146 5.43 -16.72 -2.17
C GLY A 146 4.12 -16.61 -1.36
N ASN A 147 3.84 -17.57 -0.48
CA ASN A 147 2.66 -17.50 0.38
C ASN A 147 2.78 -16.37 1.42
N GLN A 148 3.97 -16.10 1.97
CA GLN A 148 4.19 -14.93 2.83
C GLN A 148 3.94 -13.61 2.08
N GLN A 149 4.31 -13.52 0.80
CA GLN A 149 4.00 -12.38 -0.07
C GLN A 149 2.49 -12.20 -0.26
N LYS A 150 1.77 -13.30 -0.54
CA LYS A 150 0.30 -13.27 -0.62
C LYS A 150 -0.33 -12.72 0.67
N ILE A 151 0.16 -13.13 1.84
CA ILE A 151 -0.35 -12.64 3.12
C ILE A 151 -0.10 -11.15 3.32
N GLN A 152 1.07 -10.64 2.95
CA GLN A 152 1.33 -9.21 3.00
C GLN A 152 0.41 -8.42 2.05
N PHE A 153 0.17 -8.97 0.85
CA PHE A 153 -0.76 -8.37 -0.09
C PHE A 153 -2.20 -8.35 0.47
N ILE A 154 -2.66 -9.45 1.08
CA ILE A 154 -3.96 -9.48 1.78
C ILE A 154 -4.03 -8.39 2.85
N ILE A 155 -2.99 -8.26 3.70
CA ILE A 155 -2.94 -7.24 4.75
C ILE A 155 -3.08 -5.83 4.17
N SER A 156 -2.48 -5.56 3.01
CA SER A 156 -2.56 -4.25 2.37
C SER A 156 -3.97 -3.90 1.89
N LEU A 157 -4.83 -4.90 1.63
CA LEU A 157 -6.19 -4.73 1.10
C LEU A 157 -7.29 -4.97 2.14
N LEU A 158 -6.97 -5.57 3.29
CA LEU A 158 -7.94 -6.11 4.24
C LEU A 158 -8.98 -5.10 4.74
N HIS A 159 -8.57 -3.84 4.91
CA HIS A 159 -9.41 -2.75 5.38
C HIS A 159 -10.08 -1.95 4.26
N ASP A 160 -9.95 -2.41 3.01
CA ASP A 160 -10.51 -1.81 1.80
C ASP A 160 -10.07 -0.34 1.58
N PRO A 161 -8.77 -0.07 1.47
CA PRO A 161 -8.24 1.28 1.32
C PRO A 161 -8.64 1.94 0.00
N ASP A 162 -8.66 3.29 -0.02
CA ASP A 162 -8.89 4.07 -1.24
C ASP A 162 -7.62 4.28 -2.07
N LEU A 163 -6.45 4.27 -1.40
CA LEU A 163 -5.14 4.33 -2.04
C LEU A 163 -4.31 3.12 -1.62
N ILE A 164 -3.88 2.34 -2.60
CA ILE A 164 -3.09 1.12 -2.45
C ILE A 164 -1.70 1.39 -3.00
N ILE A 165 -0.68 1.20 -2.16
CA ILE A 165 0.73 1.38 -2.54
C ILE A 165 1.43 0.03 -2.45
N LEU A 166 1.99 -0.42 -3.58
CA LEU A 166 2.61 -1.72 -3.74
C LEU A 166 4.08 -1.55 -4.14
N ASP A 167 4.99 -1.90 -3.24
CA ASP A 167 6.44 -1.84 -3.48
C ASP A 167 6.93 -3.22 -3.91
N GLU A 168 7.32 -3.38 -5.17
CA GLU A 168 7.77 -4.65 -5.77
C GLU A 168 6.76 -5.81 -5.60
N PRO A 169 5.46 -5.66 -5.96
CA PRO A 169 4.40 -6.62 -5.60
C PRO A 169 4.57 -8.01 -6.22
N PHE A 170 5.28 -8.12 -7.34
CA PHE A 170 5.42 -9.38 -8.08
C PHE A 170 6.68 -10.17 -7.73
N THR A 171 7.58 -9.59 -6.94
CA THR A 171 8.87 -10.19 -6.60
C THR A 171 8.70 -11.46 -5.78
N GLY A 172 9.28 -12.57 -6.27
CA GLY A 172 9.25 -13.87 -5.58
C GLY A 172 7.96 -14.65 -5.72
N LEU A 173 7.06 -14.24 -6.61
CA LEU A 173 5.86 -14.99 -6.98
C LEU A 173 6.08 -15.77 -8.28
N ASP A 174 5.50 -16.97 -8.35
CA ASP A 174 5.38 -17.73 -9.57
C ASP A 174 4.38 -17.08 -10.56
N PRO A 175 4.39 -17.46 -11.87
CA PRO A 175 3.55 -16.83 -12.89
C PRO A 175 2.05 -16.85 -12.58
N LEU A 176 1.52 -17.95 -12.01
CA LEU A 176 0.09 -18.04 -11.69
C LEU A 176 -0.31 -17.05 -10.60
N ASN A 177 0.51 -16.94 -9.56
CA ASN A 177 0.27 -15.99 -8.49
C ASN A 177 0.45 -14.53 -8.94
N GLN A 178 1.36 -14.27 -9.89
CA GLN A 178 1.46 -12.94 -10.52
C GLN A 178 0.20 -12.58 -11.32
N LEU A 179 -0.39 -13.54 -12.04
CA LEU A 179 -1.66 -13.33 -12.75
C LEU A 179 -2.80 -13.01 -11.78
N LEU A 180 -2.94 -13.79 -10.71
CA LEU A 180 -3.95 -13.54 -9.68
C LEU A 180 -3.81 -12.13 -9.06
N LEU A 181 -2.57 -11.70 -8.76
CA LEU A 181 -2.35 -10.35 -8.24
C LEU A 181 -2.75 -9.28 -9.25
N LYS A 182 -2.43 -9.46 -10.53
CA LYS A 182 -2.82 -8.52 -11.60
C LYS A 182 -4.34 -8.42 -11.72
N GLU A 183 -5.05 -9.54 -11.66
CA GLU A 183 -6.51 -9.57 -11.66
C GLU A 183 -7.10 -8.79 -10.49
N ILE A 184 -6.59 -9.02 -9.26
CA ILE A 184 -7.04 -8.30 -8.08
C ILE A 184 -6.75 -6.79 -8.19
N ILE A 185 -5.57 -6.41 -8.69
CA ILE A 185 -5.21 -5.00 -8.93
C ILE A 185 -6.20 -4.36 -9.92
N GLN A 186 -6.53 -5.08 -11.02
CA GLN A 186 -7.50 -4.59 -12.00
C GLN A 186 -8.90 -4.44 -11.39
N GLU A 187 -9.36 -5.43 -10.63
CA GLU A 187 -10.65 -5.33 -9.93
C GLU A 187 -10.70 -4.12 -8.98
N LYS A 188 -9.61 -3.88 -8.22
CA LYS A 188 -9.55 -2.72 -7.33
C LYS A 188 -9.55 -1.41 -8.09
N GLN A 189 -8.92 -1.34 -9.25
CA GLN A 189 -9.03 -0.20 -10.16
C GLN A 189 -10.46 -0.01 -10.67
N ASP A 190 -11.12 -1.08 -11.10
CA ASP A 190 -12.51 -1.04 -11.59
C ASP A 190 -13.49 -0.61 -10.48
N GLU A 191 -13.19 -0.91 -9.21
CA GLU A 191 -13.88 -0.40 -8.02
C GLU A 191 -13.60 1.10 -7.74
N GLY A 192 -12.76 1.76 -8.54
CA GLY A 192 -12.38 3.18 -8.40
C GLY A 192 -11.27 3.43 -7.37
N LYS A 193 -10.56 2.39 -6.92
CA LYS A 193 -9.40 2.56 -6.04
C LYS A 193 -8.21 3.11 -6.81
N THR A 194 -7.40 3.92 -6.14
CA THR A 194 -6.15 4.46 -6.69
C THR A 194 -4.99 3.54 -6.33
N ILE A 195 -4.11 3.27 -7.29
CA ILE A 195 -3.03 2.29 -7.09
C ILE A 195 -1.70 2.92 -7.48
N ILE A 196 -0.70 2.78 -6.63
CA ILE A 196 0.70 3.15 -6.91
C ILE A 196 1.56 1.91 -6.76
N PHE A 197 2.41 1.63 -7.73
CA PHE A 197 3.37 0.52 -7.64
C PHE A 197 4.76 0.91 -8.15
N SER A 198 5.78 0.24 -7.66
CA SER A 198 7.17 0.39 -8.10
C SER A 198 7.70 -0.91 -8.72
#